data_c07682a56421bc3e925b6f23b834992f
#
_entry.id   c07682a56421bc3e925b6f23b834992f
#
_cell.length_a   1.000
_cell.length_b   1.000
_cell.length_c   1.000
_cell.angle_alpha   90.00
_cell.angle_beta   90.00
_cell.angle_gamma   90.00
#
_symmetry.space_group_name_H-M   'P 1'
#
loop_
_entity.id
_entity.type
_entity.pdbx_description
1 polymer ?
#
loop_
_entity_poly.entity_id
_entity_poly.type
_entity_poly.pdbx_seq_one_letter_code
_entity_poly.pdbx_strand_id
1 'polypeptide(L)'
;MQVANAVKALINTAPEPVRGKYAKLSGKKLMNALRRRKPATGDAIRDSLMLSLSTLAATWVDVESKASELEVFVEAIVRENAPAVLEIDGCGALSAAELGLAVGDSPGRMRSEASFAVLCGASPIEASSGKTVRHSLNRGGNRRANRALHSIVISRMRSDARTSEYIAKCVPEGKSKREAMRWLKRYVAREAYRALMSPTATRHAAGPSLAARRKRAGLLRRGVAAREGIGPSVISSIETERAKHAAARDAYEAFLDGAEKLNNAG
;
A
#
# COMPACT_ATOMS: atom_id res chain seq x y z
N MET A 1 -3.15 2.76 -14.28
CA MET A 1 -3.47 1.49 -14.99
C MET A 1 -3.69 1.68 -16.49
N GLN A 2 -4.45 2.67 -16.94
CA GLN A 2 -4.75 2.88 -18.38
C GLN A 2 -3.48 3.05 -19.24
N VAL A 3 -2.53 3.91 -18.85
CA VAL A 3 -1.29 4.14 -19.57
C VAL A 3 -0.46 2.86 -19.70
N ALA A 4 -0.34 2.08 -18.62
CA ALA A 4 0.41 0.82 -18.66
C ALA A 4 -0.23 -0.22 -19.60
N ASN A 5 -1.56 -0.26 -19.67
CA ASN A 5 -2.28 -1.13 -20.61
C ASN A 5 -2.10 -0.66 -22.04
N ALA A 6 -2.13 0.66 -22.31
CA ALA A 6 -1.86 1.22 -23.63
C ALA A 6 -0.45 0.88 -24.11
N VAL A 7 0.57 1.03 -23.24
CA VAL A 7 1.95 0.63 -23.56
C VAL A 7 2.04 -0.86 -23.90
N LYS A 8 1.40 -1.73 -23.12
CA LYS A 8 1.38 -3.18 -23.43
C LYS A 8 0.67 -3.49 -24.73
N ALA A 9 -0.46 -2.85 -25.01
CA ALA A 9 -1.19 -3.03 -26.28
C ALA A 9 -0.31 -2.64 -27.46
N LEU A 10 0.35 -1.48 -27.42
CA LEU A 10 1.27 -1.03 -28.45
C LEU A 10 2.45 -1.99 -28.66
N ILE A 11 3.01 -2.54 -27.58
CA ILE A 11 4.11 -3.53 -27.69
C ILE A 11 3.62 -4.82 -28.35
N ASN A 12 2.42 -5.30 -28.00
CA ASN A 12 1.87 -6.53 -28.56
C ASN A 12 1.61 -6.44 -30.06
N THR A 13 1.27 -5.24 -30.56
CA THR A 13 1.05 -4.98 -32.00
C THR A 13 2.31 -4.48 -32.71
N ALA A 14 3.40 -4.26 -31.97
CA ALA A 14 4.65 -3.76 -32.53
C ALA A 14 5.34 -4.78 -33.42
N PRO A 15 6.05 -4.31 -34.48
CA PRO A 15 6.93 -5.18 -35.29
C PRO A 15 8.04 -5.83 -34.44
N GLU A 16 8.49 -7.02 -34.84
CA GLU A 16 9.79 -7.52 -34.40
C GLU A 16 10.88 -6.57 -34.91
N PRO A 17 11.87 -6.13 -34.23
CA PRO A 17 12.43 -6.58 -32.99
C PRO A 17 11.92 -5.81 -31.75
N VAL A 18 10.98 -4.87 -31.89
CA VAL A 18 10.47 -4.09 -30.75
C VAL A 18 9.71 -5.00 -29.78
N ARG A 19 8.80 -5.83 -30.33
CA ARG A 19 8.03 -6.80 -29.53
C ARG A 19 8.95 -7.76 -28.80
N GLY A 20 9.87 -8.42 -29.48
CA GLY A 20 10.79 -9.39 -28.87
C GLY A 20 11.63 -8.80 -27.74
N LYS A 21 11.99 -7.51 -27.85
CA LYS A 21 12.79 -6.82 -26.83
C LYS A 21 12.02 -6.47 -25.56
N TYR A 22 10.76 -6.04 -25.70
CA TYR A 22 10.01 -5.45 -24.58
C TYR A 22 8.87 -6.33 -24.05
N ALA A 23 8.40 -7.35 -24.79
CA ALA A 23 7.29 -8.21 -24.40
C ALA A 23 7.52 -8.94 -23.06
N LYS A 24 8.77 -9.30 -22.75
CA LYS A 24 9.14 -10.00 -21.52
C LYS A 24 9.24 -9.07 -20.29
N LEU A 25 9.24 -7.75 -20.51
CA LEU A 25 9.32 -6.77 -19.44
C LEU A 25 7.93 -6.39 -18.93
N SER A 26 7.82 -6.08 -17.65
CA SER A 26 6.55 -5.65 -17.05
C SER A 26 6.77 -4.58 -15.98
N GLY A 27 5.69 -3.84 -15.64
CA GLY A 27 5.67 -2.87 -14.57
C GLY A 27 6.75 -1.79 -14.71
N LYS A 28 7.33 -1.40 -13.60
CA LYS A 28 8.33 -0.32 -13.51
C LYS A 28 9.59 -0.57 -14.35
N LYS A 29 9.99 -1.85 -14.52
CA LYS A 29 11.15 -2.22 -15.36
C LYS A 29 10.90 -1.87 -16.83
N LEU A 30 9.71 -2.20 -17.35
CA LEU A 30 9.31 -1.87 -18.72
C LEU A 30 9.30 -0.35 -18.95
N MET A 31 8.65 0.40 -18.05
CA MET A 31 8.51 1.86 -18.20
C MET A 31 9.87 2.55 -18.16
N ASN A 32 10.75 2.15 -17.25
CA ASN A 32 12.11 2.70 -17.17
C ASN A 32 12.96 2.37 -18.41
N ALA A 33 12.78 1.18 -18.99
CA ALA A 33 13.48 0.81 -20.23
C ALA A 33 13.01 1.64 -21.44
N LEU A 34 11.72 1.88 -21.55
CA LEU A 34 11.13 2.67 -22.65
C LEU A 34 11.42 4.17 -22.52
N ARG A 35 11.33 4.75 -21.31
CA ARG A 35 11.55 6.19 -21.08
C ARG A 35 12.93 6.68 -21.54
N ARG A 36 13.96 5.83 -21.40
CA ARG A 36 15.34 6.18 -21.75
C ARG A 36 15.66 6.02 -23.24
N ARG A 37 14.69 5.58 -24.04
CA ARG A 37 14.93 5.25 -25.44
C ARG A 37 14.77 6.48 -26.32
N LYS A 38 15.80 6.78 -27.11
CA LYS A 38 15.71 7.75 -28.21
C LYS A 38 15.15 7.03 -29.43
N PRO A 39 14.33 7.71 -30.26
CA PRO A 39 13.92 7.17 -31.54
C PRO A 39 15.16 6.82 -32.40
N ALA A 40 15.09 5.70 -33.13
CA ALA A 40 16.11 5.38 -34.13
C ALA A 40 15.78 6.12 -35.44
N THR A 41 16.77 6.67 -36.09
CA THR A 41 16.59 7.35 -37.36
C THR A 41 16.58 6.34 -38.51
N GLY A 42 15.57 6.38 -39.39
CA GLY A 42 15.56 5.63 -40.66
C GLY A 42 14.25 4.93 -41.02
N ASP A 43 13.38 4.62 -40.06
CA ASP A 43 12.06 4.04 -40.28
C ASP A 43 11.00 4.88 -39.55
N ALA A 44 10.24 5.66 -40.30
CA ALA A 44 9.26 6.59 -39.74
C ALA A 44 8.18 5.89 -38.88
N ILE A 45 7.77 4.67 -39.25
CA ILE A 45 6.77 3.89 -38.52
C ILE A 45 7.34 3.45 -37.18
N ARG A 46 8.55 2.90 -37.21
CA ARG A 46 9.24 2.45 -35.99
C ARG A 46 9.59 3.62 -35.08
N ASP A 47 10.05 4.73 -35.64
CA ASP A 47 10.44 5.91 -34.90
C ASP A 47 9.22 6.56 -34.20
N SER A 48 8.06 6.68 -34.88
CA SER A 48 6.82 7.16 -34.32
C SER A 48 6.28 6.25 -33.21
N LEU A 49 6.35 4.93 -33.41
CA LEU A 49 5.99 3.95 -32.36
C LEU A 49 6.88 4.10 -31.14
N MET A 50 8.20 4.19 -31.33
CA MET A 50 9.14 4.34 -30.21
C MET A 50 8.99 5.68 -29.49
N LEU A 51 8.67 6.75 -30.20
CA LEU A 51 8.33 8.05 -29.63
C LEU A 51 7.07 7.93 -28.76
N SER A 52 6.01 7.33 -29.29
CA SER A 52 4.75 7.11 -28.54
C SER A 52 4.97 6.28 -27.27
N LEU A 53 5.72 5.19 -27.37
CA LEU A 53 6.06 4.33 -26.22
C LEU A 53 6.89 5.07 -25.18
N SER A 54 7.88 5.86 -25.60
CA SER A 54 8.73 6.62 -24.68
C SER A 54 7.97 7.74 -23.97
N THR A 55 7.08 8.43 -24.68
CA THR A 55 6.22 9.48 -24.12
C THR A 55 5.25 8.90 -23.08
N LEU A 56 4.55 7.82 -23.42
CA LEU A 56 3.65 7.14 -22.48
C LEU A 56 4.39 6.61 -21.25
N ALA A 57 5.58 6.07 -21.44
CA ALA A 57 6.39 5.58 -20.32
C ALA A 57 6.89 6.72 -19.43
N ALA A 58 7.29 7.86 -19.99
CA ALA A 58 7.68 9.03 -19.24
C ALA A 58 6.51 9.57 -18.41
N THR A 59 5.33 9.72 -19.02
CA THR A 59 4.10 10.13 -18.33
C THR A 59 3.75 9.18 -17.19
N TRP A 60 3.87 7.88 -17.41
CA TRP A 60 3.60 6.89 -16.36
C TRP A 60 4.54 7.05 -15.17
N VAL A 61 5.84 7.21 -15.43
CA VAL A 61 6.85 7.38 -14.36
C VAL A 61 6.63 8.66 -13.59
N ASP A 62 6.29 9.77 -14.26
CA ASP A 62 6.01 11.05 -13.62
C ASP A 62 4.76 10.97 -12.72
N VAL A 63 3.67 10.39 -13.22
CA VAL A 63 2.45 10.18 -12.44
C VAL A 63 2.69 9.27 -11.24
N GLU A 64 3.47 8.21 -11.39
CA GLU A 64 3.81 7.29 -10.30
C GLU A 64 4.65 7.98 -9.22
N SER A 65 5.59 8.84 -9.62
CA SER A 65 6.37 9.65 -8.67
C SER A 65 5.48 10.58 -7.85
N LYS A 66 4.61 11.33 -8.54
CA LYS A 66 3.66 12.24 -7.88
C LYS A 66 2.67 11.51 -6.98
N ALA A 67 2.20 10.34 -7.39
CA ALA A 67 1.35 9.50 -6.55
C ALA A 67 2.07 9.06 -5.27
N SER A 68 3.34 8.66 -5.38
CA SER A 68 4.14 8.28 -4.22
C SER A 68 4.42 9.47 -3.28
N GLU A 69 4.62 10.65 -3.82
CA GLU A 69 4.78 11.88 -3.02
C GLU A 69 3.49 12.20 -2.24
N LEU A 70 2.34 12.12 -2.91
CA LEU A 70 1.03 12.34 -2.27
C LEU A 70 0.73 11.28 -1.20
N GLU A 71 1.15 10.03 -1.41
CA GLU A 71 0.95 8.96 -0.43
C GLU A 71 1.67 9.26 0.89
N VAL A 72 2.83 9.92 0.85
CA VAL A 72 3.54 10.37 2.06
C VAL A 72 2.71 11.38 2.86
N PHE A 73 2.04 12.33 2.19
CA PHE A 73 1.16 13.28 2.86
C PHE A 73 -0.08 12.59 3.45
N VAL A 74 -0.69 11.67 2.70
CA VAL A 74 -1.83 10.89 3.20
C VAL A 74 -1.42 10.07 4.42
N GLU A 75 -0.25 9.44 4.40
CA GLU A 75 0.25 8.67 5.54
C GLU A 75 0.44 9.55 6.78
N ALA A 76 0.98 10.77 6.62
CA ALA A 76 1.14 11.70 7.72
C ALA A 76 -0.21 12.08 8.35
N ILE A 77 -1.22 12.38 7.53
CA ILE A 77 -2.58 12.70 8.02
C ILE A 77 -3.21 11.50 8.74
N VAL A 78 -3.06 10.29 8.20
CA VAL A 78 -3.60 9.09 8.84
C VAL A 78 -2.89 8.79 10.17
N ARG A 79 -1.57 8.99 10.26
CA ARG A 79 -0.80 8.83 11.50
C ARG A 79 -1.26 9.79 12.58
N GLU A 80 -1.65 10.99 12.22
CA GLU A 80 -2.16 11.99 13.16
C GLU A 80 -3.57 11.64 13.65
N ASN A 81 -4.46 11.20 12.75
CA ASN A 81 -5.89 11.07 13.05
C ASN A 81 -6.35 9.65 13.40
N ALA A 82 -5.69 8.62 12.88
CA ALA A 82 -6.06 7.22 13.06
C ALA A 82 -4.87 6.27 12.99
N PRO A 83 -3.83 6.44 13.84
CA PRO A 83 -2.59 5.66 13.76
C PRO A 83 -2.82 4.15 13.92
N ALA A 84 -3.77 3.74 14.77
CA ALA A 84 -4.07 2.33 15.01
C ALA A 84 -4.55 1.57 13.75
N VAL A 85 -5.07 2.28 12.74
CA VAL A 85 -5.49 1.64 11.48
C VAL A 85 -4.29 1.24 10.63
N LEU A 86 -3.16 1.94 10.75
CA LEU A 86 -1.91 1.60 10.06
C LEU A 86 -1.22 0.38 10.67
N GLU A 87 -1.56 0.02 11.92
CA GLU A 87 -1.05 -1.18 12.58
C GLU A 87 -1.74 -2.47 12.11
N ILE A 88 -2.82 -2.34 11.35
CA ILE A 88 -3.54 -3.48 10.75
C ILE A 88 -2.69 -4.09 9.64
N ASP A 89 -2.34 -5.36 9.77
CA ASP A 89 -1.58 -6.07 8.75
C ASP A 89 -2.19 -5.92 7.35
N GLY A 90 -1.35 -5.52 6.39
CA GLY A 90 -1.78 -5.31 5.00
C GLY A 90 -2.55 -4.01 4.74
N CYS A 91 -2.72 -3.16 5.74
CA CYS A 91 -3.36 -1.85 5.60
C CYS A 91 -2.30 -0.78 5.30
N GLY A 92 -2.22 -0.33 4.06
CA GLY A 92 -1.42 0.83 3.67
C GLY A 92 -2.16 2.15 3.90
N ALA A 93 -1.43 3.27 3.80
CA ALA A 93 -1.92 4.63 4.06
C ALA A 93 -3.22 4.97 3.30
N LEU A 94 -3.30 4.61 2.02
CA LEU A 94 -4.50 4.86 1.20
C LEU A 94 -5.71 4.06 1.68
N SER A 95 -5.51 2.80 2.07
CA SER A 95 -6.60 1.97 2.61
C SER A 95 -7.08 2.50 3.96
N ALA A 96 -6.16 2.92 4.82
CA ALA A 96 -6.47 3.52 6.10
C ALA A 96 -7.25 4.84 5.95
N ALA A 97 -6.82 5.71 5.04
CA ALA A 97 -7.51 6.95 4.72
C ALA A 97 -8.95 6.71 4.20
N GLU A 98 -9.13 5.76 3.27
CA GLU A 98 -10.46 5.43 2.73
C GLU A 98 -11.41 4.87 3.81
N LEU A 99 -10.88 4.10 4.77
CA LEU A 99 -11.67 3.60 5.91
C LEU A 99 -12.01 4.73 6.89
N GLY A 100 -11.08 5.63 7.19
CA GLY A 100 -11.31 6.80 8.02
C GLY A 100 -12.35 7.74 7.41
N LEU A 101 -12.23 8.05 6.11
CA LEU A 101 -13.20 8.88 5.38
C LEU A 101 -14.60 8.26 5.33
N ALA A 102 -14.71 6.93 5.35
CA ALA A 102 -16.01 6.26 5.38
C ALA A 102 -16.75 6.49 6.72
N VAL A 103 -16.02 6.60 7.82
CA VAL A 103 -16.57 6.96 9.14
C VAL A 103 -16.94 8.44 9.19
N GLY A 104 -16.10 9.29 8.58
CA GLY A 104 -16.23 10.75 8.60
C GLY A 104 -16.00 11.35 9.98
N ASP A 105 -16.36 12.62 10.13
CA ASP A 105 -16.11 13.40 11.35
C ASP A 105 -17.05 13.07 12.52
N SER A 106 -17.96 12.14 12.32
CA SER A 106 -18.95 11.75 13.34
C SER A 106 -18.87 10.26 13.70
N PRO A 107 -17.82 9.84 14.44
CA PRO A 107 -17.66 8.43 14.81
C PRO A 107 -18.82 7.86 15.59
N GLY A 108 -19.57 8.70 16.35
CA GLY A 108 -20.80 8.30 17.04
C GLY A 108 -21.93 7.78 16.16
N ARG A 109 -21.86 7.99 14.82
CA ARG A 109 -22.80 7.37 13.86
C ARG A 109 -22.56 5.86 13.73
N MET A 110 -21.34 5.40 13.97
CA MET A 110 -20.96 3.99 13.90
C MET A 110 -21.16 3.32 15.26
N ARG A 111 -22.38 2.90 15.53
CA ARG A 111 -22.76 2.34 16.86
C ARG A 111 -22.23 0.94 17.12
N SER A 112 -21.78 0.21 16.09
CA SER A 112 -21.29 -1.17 16.22
C SER A 112 -20.41 -1.62 15.05
N GLU A 113 -19.63 -2.67 15.28
CA GLU A 113 -18.87 -3.38 14.22
C GLU A 113 -19.78 -3.81 13.06
N ALA A 114 -21.01 -4.20 13.37
CA ALA A 114 -21.98 -4.63 12.37
C ALA A 114 -22.42 -3.46 11.47
N SER A 115 -22.69 -2.28 12.04
CA SER A 115 -23.06 -1.08 11.27
C SER A 115 -21.91 -0.63 10.35
N PHE A 116 -20.67 -0.69 10.84
CA PHE A 116 -19.50 -0.39 10.02
C PHE A 116 -19.32 -1.41 8.89
N ALA A 117 -19.50 -2.72 9.16
CA ALA A 117 -19.43 -3.75 8.13
C ALA A 117 -20.50 -3.56 7.04
N VAL A 118 -21.72 -3.12 7.42
CA VAL A 118 -22.78 -2.76 6.46
C VAL A 118 -22.37 -1.53 5.64
N LEU A 119 -21.87 -0.48 6.28
CA LEU A 119 -21.37 0.71 5.61
C LEU A 119 -20.30 0.38 4.58
N CYS A 120 -19.35 -0.52 4.92
CA CYS A 120 -18.31 -0.96 4.00
C CYS A 120 -18.78 -1.98 2.96
N GLY A 121 -20.07 -2.38 2.96
CA GLY A 121 -20.58 -3.43 2.08
C GLY A 121 -19.91 -4.80 2.31
N ALA A 122 -19.36 -5.02 3.52
CA ALA A 122 -18.71 -6.27 3.91
C ALA A 122 -19.65 -7.23 4.66
N SER A 123 -20.84 -6.76 5.05
CA SER A 123 -21.88 -7.61 5.65
C SER A 123 -22.59 -8.39 4.56
N PRO A 124 -22.68 -9.73 4.64
CA PRO A 124 -23.47 -10.52 3.71
C PRO A 124 -24.97 -10.20 3.90
N ILE A 125 -25.69 -10.20 2.79
CA ILE A 125 -27.15 -10.10 2.80
C ILE A 125 -27.69 -11.53 2.79
N GLU A 126 -28.58 -11.84 3.70
CA GLU A 126 -29.25 -13.13 3.71
C GLU A 126 -30.11 -13.29 2.44
N ALA A 127 -29.92 -14.41 1.77
CA ALA A 127 -30.66 -14.79 0.56
C ALA A 127 -31.10 -16.24 0.67
N SER A 128 -31.55 -16.59 1.90
CA SER A 128 -31.99 -17.95 2.24
C SER A 128 -33.39 -18.20 1.68
N SER A 129 -33.62 -19.42 1.21
CA SER A 129 -34.93 -19.89 0.75
C SER A 129 -35.15 -21.30 1.27
N GLY A 130 -36.19 -21.50 2.08
CA GLY A 130 -36.51 -22.78 2.68
C GLY A 130 -35.37 -23.36 3.52
N LYS A 131 -34.94 -24.57 3.20
CA LYS A 131 -33.84 -25.26 3.92
C LYS A 131 -32.43 -24.83 3.51
N THR A 132 -32.29 -23.96 2.51
CA THR A 132 -30.98 -23.55 1.98
C THR A 132 -30.58 -22.19 2.52
N VAL A 133 -29.56 -22.16 3.35
CA VAL A 133 -28.95 -20.90 3.85
C VAL A 133 -27.94 -20.39 2.83
N ARG A 134 -28.23 -19.27 2.21
CA ARG A 134 -27.33 -18.59 1.26
C ARG A 134 -27.15 -17.12 1.63
N HIS A 135 -26.00 -16.60 1.28
CA HIS A 135 -25.69 -15.20 1.46
C HIS A 135 -25.32 -14.56 0.11
N SER A 136 -26.00 -13.48 -0.23
CA SER A 136 -25.71 -12.69 -1.42
C SER A 136 -24.67 -11.58 -1.12
N LEU A 137 -24.07 -11.09 -2.19
CA LEU A 137 -23.17 -9.94 -2.11
C LEU A 137 -23.96 -8.68 -1.78
N ASN A 138 -23.57 -7.97 -0.73
CA ASN A 138 -24.04 -6.62 -0.49
C ASN A 138 -23.47 -5.67 -1.55
N ARG A 139 -24.33 -5.16 -2.44
CA ARG A 139 -23.96 -4.18 -3.47
C ARG A 139 -24.10 -2.73 -3.00
N GLY A 140 -24.66 -2.53 -1.81
CA GLY A 140 -24.76 -1.24 -1.13
C GLY A 140 -23.50 -0.87 -0.39
N GLY A 141 -23.55 0.26 0.31
CA GLY A 141 -22.46 0.77 1.12
C GLY A 141 -21.41 1.56 0.36
N ASN A 142 -20.37 1.98 1.08
CA ASN A 142 -19.29 2.78 0.54
C ASN A 142 -18.32 1.93 -0.30
N ARG A 143 -18.29 2.17 -1.61
CA ARG A 143 -17.46 1.42 -2.55
C ARG A 143 -15.95 1.60 -2.32
N ARG A 144 -15.53 2.77 -1.83
CA ARG A 144 -14.12 3.04 -1.51
C ARG A 144 -13.67 2.22 -0.32
N ALA A 145 -14.45 2.24 0.78
CA ALA A 145 -14.20 1.41 1.94
C ALA A 145 -14.21 -0.09 1.60
N ASN A 146 -15.14 -0.54 0.77
CA ASN A 146 -15.18 -1.93 0.29
C ASN A 146 -13.91 -2.31 -0.48
N ARG A 147 -13.41 -1.42 -1.33
CA ARG A 147 -12.16 -1.60 -2.07
C ARG A 147 -10.95 -1.62 -1.13
N ALA A 148 -10.91 -0.74 -0.13
CA ALA A 148 -9.86 -0.73 0.89
C ALA A 148 -9.80 -2.07 1.63
N LEU A 149 -10.93 -2.58 2.14
CA LEU A 149 -11.00 -3.90 2.76
C LEU A 149 -10.54 -5.01 1.82
N HIS A 150 -10.89 -4.93 0.54
CA HIS A 150 -10.45 -5.90 -0.47
C HIS A 150 -8.94 -5.85 -0.69
N SER A 151 -8.36 -4.66 -0.76
CA SER A 151 -6.91 -4.46 -0.91
C SER A 151 -6.14 -5.03 0.29
N ILE A 152 -6.64 -4.81 1.52
CA ILE A 152 -6.06 -5.37 2.74
C ILE A 152 -6.07 -6.91 2.68
N VAL A 153 -7.21 -7.52 2.31
CA VAL A 153 -7.31 -8.98 2.18
C VAL A 153 -6.34 -9.52 1.13
N ILE A 154 -6.22 -8.87 -0.03
CA ILE A 154 -5.26 -9.26 -1.08
C ILE A 154 -3.82 -9.15 -0.60
N SER A 155 -3.49 -8.09 0.16
CA SER A 155 -2.17 -7.93 0.76
C SER A 155 -1.87 -9.06 1.74
N ARG A 156 -2.77 -9.34 2.67
CA ARG A 156 -2.65 -10.43 3.66
C ARG A 156 -2.51 -11.82 3.01
N MET A 157 -3.22 -12.07 1.92
CA MET A 157 -3.07 -13.34 1.18
C MET A 157 -1.65 -13.58 0.66
N ARG A 158 -0.83 -12.55 0.57
CA ARG A 158 0.57 -12.64 0.11
C ARG A 158 1.57 -12.67 1.26
N SER A 159 1.24 -12.04 2.37
CA SER A 159 2.16 -11.78 3.50
C SER A 159 1.80 -12.53 4.78
N ASP A 160 0.54 -12.93 4.97
CA ASP A 160 0.07 -13.57 6.19
C ASP A 160 -0.30 -15.05 5.95
N ALA A 161 0.43 -15.94 6.60
CA ALA A 161 0.24 -17.38 6.49
C ALA A 161 -1.17 -17.82 6.93
N ARG A 162 -1.70 -17.25 8.04
CA ARG A 162 -3.05 -17.57 8.56
C ARG A 162 -4.15 -17.27 7.55
N THR A 163 -4.03 -16.13 6.85
CA THR A 163 -4.98 -15.75 5.79
C THR A 163 -4.93 -16.74 4.62
N SER A 164 -3.73 -17.13 4.21
CA SER A 164 -3.52 -18.09 3.12
C SER A 164 -4.07 -19.49 3.49
N GLU A 165 -3.79 -19.96 4.70
CA GLU A 165 -4.28 -21.24 5.26
C GLU A 165 -5.82 -21.26 5.37
N TYR A 166 -6.42 -20.15 5.84
CA TYR A 166 -7.88 -20.04 5.91
C TYR A 166 -8.52 -20.20 4.53
N ILE A 167 -7.96 -19.55 3.50
CA ILE A 167 -8.48 -19.69 2.13
C ILE A 167 -8.28 -21.12 1.62
N ALA A 168 -7.11 -21.71 1.87
CA ALA A 168 -6.82 -23.08 1.47
C ALA A 168 -7.79 -24.08 2.12
N LYS A 169 -8.21 -23.83 3.36
CA LYS A 169 -9.22 -24.64 4.06
C LYS A 169 -10.63 -24.47 3.49
N CYS A 170 -11.01 -23.26 3.08
CA CYS A 170 -12.34 -22.99 2.57
C CYS A 170 -12.64 -23.65 1.21
N VAL A 171 -11.61 -23.83 0.37
CA VAL A 171 -11.79 -24.38 -0.98
C VAL A 171 -12.24 -25.85 -0.97
N PRO A 172 -11.61 -26.76 -0.21
CA PRO A 172 -12.09 -28.15 -0.07
C PRO A 172 -13.48 -28.25 0.56
N GLU A 173 -13.87 -27.28 1.40
CA GLU A 173 -15.23 -27.19 1.98
C GLU A 173 -16.29 -26.75 0.96
N GLY A 174 -15.96 -26.64 -0.32
CA GLY A 174 -16.89 -26.27 -1.40
C GLY A 174 -17.14 -24.77 -1.55
N LYS A 175 -16.40 -23.93 -0.82
CA LYS A 175 -16.48 -22.46 -0.94
C LYS A 175 -15.55 -21.95 -2.04
N SER A 176 -16.03 -21.03 -2.87
CA SER A 176 -15.17 -20.37 -3.83
C SER A 176 -14.17 -19.43 -3.12
N LYS A 177 -12.99 -19.21 -3.72
CA LYS A 177 -12.01 -18.24 -3.22
C LYS A 177 -12.62 -16.85 -2.99
N ARG A 178 -13.56 -16.44 -3.85
CA ARG A 178 -14.29 -15.16 -3.71
C ARG A 178 -15.18 -15.12 -2.48
N GLU A 179 -15.75 -16.25 -2.10
CA GLU A 179 -16.55 -16.35 -0.85
C GLU A 179 -15.66 -16.27 0.37
N ALA A 180 -14.56 -17.01 0.40
CA ALA A 180 -13.58 -16.92 1.48
C ALA A 180 -13.07 -15.47 1.66
N MET A 181 -12.78 -14.75 0.57
CA MET A 181 -12.38 -13.35 0.62
C MET A 181 -13.49 -12.43 1.16
N ARG A 182 -14.78 -12.71 0.90
CA ARG A 182 -15.89 -11.95 1.49
C ARG A 182 -15.97 -12.11 3.00
N TRP A 183 -15.75 -13.32 3.51
CA TRP A 183 -15.67 -13.57 4.94
C TRP A 183 -14.50 -12.84 5.57
N LEU A 184 -13.32 -12.92 4.96
CA LEU A 184 -12.13 -12.20 5.43
C LEU A 184 -12.34 -10.70 5.48
N LYS A 185 -13.01 -10.09 4.50
CA LYS A 185 -13.35 -8.66 4.54
C LYS A 185 -14.17 -8.28 5.78
N ARG A 186 -15.05 -9.16 6.24
CA ARG A 186 -15.82 -8.93 7.46
C ARG A 186 -14.93 -8.93 8.71
N TYR A 187 -13.96 -9.84 8.77
CA TYR A 187 -12.97 -9.83 9.88
C TYR A 187 -12.12 -8.58 9.86
N VAL A 188 -11.59 -8.21 8.71
CA VAL A 188 -10.83 -6.96 8.55
C VAL A 188 -11.68 -5.73 8.90
N ALA A 189 -12.96 -5.71 8.54
CA ALA A 189 -13.86 -4.62 8.91
C ALA A 189 -14.03 -4.50 10.44
N ARG A 190 -14.06 -5.62 11.18
CA ARG A 190 -14.09 -5.58 12.66
C ARG A 190 -12.80 -5.02 13.24
N GLU A 191 -11.65 -5.46 12.74
CA GLU A 191 -10.36 -4.93 13.16
C GLU A 191 -10.27 -3.43 12.88
N ALA A 192 -10.65 -3.01 11.68
CA ALA A 192 -10.67 -1.60 11.28
C ALA A 192 -11.62 -0.76 12.15
N TYR A 193 -12.81 -1.28 12.46
CA TYR A 193 -13.74 -0.61 13.36
C TYR A 193 -13.12 -0.38 14.74
N ARG A 194 -12.53 -1.43 15.32
CA ARG A 194 -11.87 -1.32 16.64
C ARG A 194 -10.73 -0.31 16.63
N ALA A 195 -9.92 -0.33 15.58
CA ALA A 195 -8.82 0.61 15.41
C ALA A 195 -9.31 2.07 15.25
N LEU A 196 -10.41 2.29 14.48
CA LEU A 196 -10.99 3.61 14.26
C LEU A 196 -11.75 4.14 15.48
N MET A 197 -12.38 3.25 16.27
CA MET A 197 -13.17 3.62 17.45
C MET A 197 -12.38 3.55 18.75
N SER A 198 -11.21 2.95 18.73
CA SER A 198 -10.30 3.09 19.87
C SER A 198 -10.09 4.58 20.10
N PRO A 199 -10.35 5.09 21.33
CA PRO A 199 -9.80 6.39 21.68
C PRO A 199 -8.34 6.24 21.34
N THR A 200 -7.81 7.14 20.52
CA THR A 200 -6.42 7.15 20.15
C THR A 200 -5.68 7.00 21.46
N ALA A 201 -5.31 5.78 21.79
CA ALA A 201 -4.22 5.64 22.69
C ALA A 201 -3.16 6.43 21.96
N THR A 202 -2.87 7.60 22.46
CA THR A 202 -1.64 8.35 22.34
C THR A 202 -0.50 7.45 22.85
N ARG A 203 -0.50 6.23 22.37
CA ARG A 203 0.63 5.33 22.31
C ARG A 203 1.39 5.78 21.11
N HIS A 204 2.32 6.61 21.41
CA HIS A 204 3.22 7.28 20.52
C HIS A 204 2.45 8.30 19.61
N ALA A 205 2.44 9.54 20.05
CA ALA A 205 3.11 10.51 19.26
C ALA A 205 4.48 9.88 18.92
N ALA A 206 4.50 8.93 18.01
CA ALA A 206 5.70 8.44 17.43
C ALA A 206 6.25 9.67 16.76
N GLY A 207 7.23 10.27 17.39
CA GLY A 207 7.97 11.37 16.81
C GLY A 207 8.31 11.01 15.37
N PRO A 208 8.69 11.95 14.56
CA PRO A 208 8.93 11.70 13.15
C PRO A 208 9.76 10.43 13.00
N SER A 209 9.39 9.55 12.05
CA SER A 209 10.06 8.26 11.86
C SER A 209 11.57 8.45 11.85
N LEU A 210 12.34 7.50 12.34
CA LEU A 210 13.82 7.58 12.39
C LEU A 210 14.41 8.00 11.03
N ALA A 211 13.80 7.54 9.93
CA ALA A 211 14.16 7.98 8.58
C ALA A 211 13.88 9.48 8.34
N ALA A 212 12.77 10.00 8.86
CA ALA A 212 12.41 11.41 8.72
C ALA A 212 13.32 12.30 9.61
N ARG A 213 13.60 11.85 10.84
CA ARG A 213 14.53 12.52 11.75
C ARG A 213 15.94 12.61 11.16
N ARG A 214 16.46 11.49 10.63
CA ARG A 214 17.75 11.47 9.95
C ARG A 214 17.81 12.44 8.76
N LYS A 215 16.75 12.47 7.92
CA LYS A 215 16.68 13.37 6.76
C LYS A 215 16.62 14.83 7.17
N ARG A 216 15.89 15.19 8.23
CA ARG A 216 15.87 16.56 8.78
C ARG A 216 17.22 17.00 9.28
N ALA A 217 17.96 16.08 9.90
CA ALA A 217 19.33 16.34 10.34
C ALA A 217 20.35 16.40 9.18
N GLY A 218 19.90 16.27 7.91
CA GLY A 218 20.78 16.30 6.74
C GLY A 218 21.70 15.08 6.63
N LEU A 219 21.42 14.01 7.38
CA LEU A 219 22.31 12.87 7.49
C LEU A 219 22.03 11.80 6.42
N LEU A 220 23.07 11.32 5.78
CA LEU A 220 23.00 10.15 4.90
C LEU A 220 23.15 8.86 5.72
N ARG A 221 22.47 7.77 5.31
CA ARG A 221 22.61 6.46 5.97
C ARG A 221 24.06 6.00 6.09
N ARG A 222 24.89 6.25 5.06
CA ARG A 222 26.31 5.90 5.08
C ARG A 222 27.09 6.69 6.15
N GLY A 223 26.74 7.95 6.37
CA GLY A 223 27.38 8.79 7.38
C GLY A 223 27.03 8.32 8.79
N VAL A 224 25.81 7.94 9.04
CA VAL A 224 25.38 7.36 10.33
C VAL A 224 26.02 6.00 10.54
N ALA A 225 26.04 5.15 9.51
CA ALA A 225 26.65 3.84 9.53
C ALA A 225 28.14 3.90 9.92
N ALA A 226 28.89 4.85 9.36
CA ALA A 226 30.30 5.04 9.63
C ALA A 226 30.58 5.54 11.08
N ARG A 227 29.67 6.34 11.65
CA ARG A 227 29.83 6.90 13.01
C ARG A 227 29.44 5.91 14.12
N GLU A 228 28.37 5.17 13.90
CA GLU A 228 27.79 4.28 14.91
C GLU A 228 28.23 2.80 14.75
N GLY A 229 29.04 2.50 13.74
CA GLY A 229 29.44 1.11 13.46
C GLY A 229 28.28 0.18 13.05
N ILE A 230 27.14 0.76 12.67
CA ILE A 230 25.92 0.02 12.29
C ILE A 230 25.90 -0.08 10.76
N GLY A 231 25.78 -1.30 10.23
CA GLY A 231 25.72 -1.49 8.78
C GLY A 231 24.57 -0.71 8.12
N PRO A 232 24.75 -0.11 6.92
CA PRO A 232 23.70 0.65 6.24
C PRO A 232 22.43 -0.15 5.96
N SER A 233 22.55 -1.47 5.78
CA SER A 233 21.44 -2.42 5.61
C SER A 233 20.65 -2.59 6.91
N VAL A 234 21.33 -2.59 8.07
CA VAL A 234 20.70 -2.65 9.39
C VAL A 234 19.94 -1.37 9.66
N ILE A 235 20.52 -0.19 9.38
CA ILE A 235 19.80 1.09 9.49
C ILE A 235 18.57 1.09 8.58
N SER A 236 18.68 0.59 7.36
CA SER A 236 17.54 0.48 6.45
C SER A 236 16.45 -0.44 6.99
N SER A 237 16.81 -1.57 7.62
CA SER A 237 15.84 -2.49 8.20
C SER A 237 15.16 -1.92 9.46
N ILE A 238 15.89 -1.15 10.27
CA ILE A 238 15.35 -0.42 11.43
C ILE A 238 14.36 0.67 10.95
N GLU A 239 14.75 1.48 9.97
CA GLU A 239 13.90 2.53 9.40
C GLU A 239 12.62 2.00 8.73
N THR A 240 12.65 0.76 8.24
CA THR A 240 11.50 0.09 7.60
C THR A 240 10.82 -0.93 8.50
N GLU A 241 11.24 -1.03 9.77
CA GLU A 241 10.70 -1.95 10.80
C GLU A 241 10.69 -3.43 10.38
N ARG A 242 11.59 -3.82 9.45
CA ARG A 242 11.64 -5.19 8.91
C ARG A 242 12.33 -6.20 9.83
N ALA A 243 13.10 -5.72 10.79
CA ALA A 243 13.82 -6.60 11.71
C ALA A 243 13.94 -5.97 13.11
N LYS A 244 13.89 -6.83 14.14
CA LYS A 244 14.07 -6.43 15.54
C LYS A 244 15.56 -6.35 15.87
N HIS A 245 16.19 -5.23 15.59
CA HIS A 245 17.56 -4.92 16.02
C HIS A 245 17.52 -3.96 17.22
N ALA A 246 17.03 -4.42 18.39
CA ALA A 246 16.76 -3.55 19.54
C ALA A 246 17.98 -2.69 19.93
N ALA A 247 19.13 -3.30 20.19
CA ALA A 247 20.34 -2.57 20.60
C ALA A 247 20.83 -1.58 19.52
N ALA A 248 20.79 -1.97 18.23
CA ALA A 248 21.17 -1.08 17.13
C ALA A 248 20.15 0.04 16.92
N ARG A 249 18.88 -0.21 17.23
CA ARG A 249 17.81 0.80 17.19
C ARG A 249 18.02 1.84 18.28
N ASP A 250 18.26 1.40 19.50
CA ASP A 250 18.48 2.30 20.67
C ASP A 250 19.70 3.19 20.43
N ALA A 251 20.81 2.63 19.91
CA ALA A 251 22.00 3.40 19.53
C ALA A 251 21.70 4.43 18.43
N TYR A 252 20.91 4.03 17.41
CA TYR A 252 20.54 4.92 16.32
C TYR A 252 19.60 6.04 16.77
N GLU A 253 18.64 5.77 17.66
CA GLU A 253 17.76 6.77 18.25
C GLU A 253 18.55 7.77 19.10
N ALA A 254 19.44 7.30 19.96
CA ALA A 254 20.30 8.14 20.79
C ALA A 254 21.20 9.07 19.94
N PHE A 255 21.75 8.56 18.84
CA PHE A 255 22.52 9.35 17.90
C PHE A 255 21.70 10.47 17.25
N LEU A 256 20.47 10.19 16.83
CA LEU A 256 19.58 11.19 16.24
C LEU A 256 19.15 12.25 17.25
N ASP A 257 18.90 11.87 18.52
CA ASP A 257 18.61 12.81 19.61
C ASP A 257 19.75 13.80 19.84
N GLY A 258 21.00 13.31 19.76
CA GLY A 258 22.19 14.15 19.84
C GLY A 258 22.32 15.11 18.64
N ALA A 259 22.08 14.63 17.44
CA ALA A 259 22.17 15.44 16.22
C ALA A 259 21.08 16.54 16.16
N GLU A 260 19.87 16.25 16.63
CA GLU A 260 18.77 17.24 16.70
C GLU A 260 19.05 18.34 17.74
N LYS A 261 19.63 18.00 18.88
CA LYS A 261 20.05 18.99 19.90
C LYS A 261 21.10 19.96 19.37
N LEU A 262 22.07 19.47 18.59
CA LEU A 262 23.10 20.29 17.97
C LEU A 262 22.53 21.25 16.91
N ASN A 263 21.58 20.79 16.09
CA ASN A 263 20.91 21.62 15.08
C ASN A 263 19.97 22.70 15.66
N ASN A 264 19.43 22.50 16.88
CA ASN A 264 18.54 23.46 17.53
C ASN A 264 19.29 24.47 18.40
N ALA A 265 20.60 24.28 18.64
CA ALA A 265 21.45 25.14 19.45
C ALA A 265 22.30 26.13 18.64
N GLY A 266 22.23 26.09 17.31
CA GLY A 266 22.92 26.99 16.38
C GLY A 266 21.92 27.79 15.55
#